data_9ca402b692c5089984b28e87ececd56f
#
_entry.id   9ca402b692c5089984b28e87ececd56f
#
_cell.length_a   1.000
_cell.length_b   1.000
_cell.length_c   1.000
_cell.angle_alpha   90.00
_cell.angle_beta   90.00
_cell.angle_gamma   90.00
#
_symmetry.space_group_name_H-M   'P 1'
#
loop_
_entity.id
_entity.type
_entity.pdbx_description
1 polymer ?
#
loop_
_entity_poly.entity_id
_entity_poly.type
_entity_poly.pdbx_seq_one_letter_code
_entity_poly.pdbx_strand_id
1 'polypeptide(L)'
;IITTSFEGLDTRRCQSPISAMNAENIAITGYGVFDGAGDRWRPVKKDKMTDRQWKNLVNSGGNVDENGKVWYPNEGALKASVLMSGQGNQQAEITSEEWEEMKSWLRPVLLSIVKSKKVLLEGVTFKNSPSWCLHPLSCESLILNDVKVFNPWYSQNGDALDVESCKNVLIANCFFDAGDDAICLKSGKDEDGRRRGEPCELSLIHI
;
A
#
# COMPACT_ATOMS: atom_id res chain seq x y z
N ILE A 1 0.16 -16.11 -2.25
CA ILE A 1 0.36 -14.86 -1.51
C ILE A 1 0.73 -15.23 -0.10
N ILE A 2 1.82 -14.68 0.40
CA ILE A 2 2.37 -15.00 1.72
C ILE A 2 2.34 -13.71 2.56
N THR A 3 1.88 -13.79 3.80
CA THR A 3 2.05 -12.70 4.76
C THR A 3 3.54 -12.49 5.01
N THR A 4 3.97 -11.23 5.10
CA THR A 4 5.37 -10.90 5.32
C THR A 4 5.58 -10.41 6.74
N SER A 5 6.71 -10.74 7.33
CA SER A 5 7.18 -10.07 8.53
C SER A 5 8.34 -9.15 8.18
N PHE A 6 8.44 -8.04 8.88
CA PHE A 6 9.56 -7.12 8.81
C PHE A 6 10.14 -6.93 10.20
N GLU A 7 11.45 -7.24 10.35
CA GLU A 7 12.15 -7.16 11.61
C GLU A 7 11.49 -7.91 12.78
N GLY A 8 10.88 -9.06 12.46
CA GLY A 8 10.20 -9.90 13.45
C GLY A 8 8.80 -9.43 13.82
N LEU A 9 8.31 -8.35 13.21
CA LEU A 9 6.92 -7.92 13.33
C LEU A 9 6.13 -8.41 12.12
N ASP A 10 5.01 -9.04 12.38
CA ASP A 10 4.07 -9.39 11.34
C ASP A 10 3.47 -8.13 10.74
N THR A 11 3.73 -7.89 9.46
CA THR A 11 3.23 -6.70 8.76
C THR A 11 1.75 -6.83 8.41
N ARG A 12 1.16 -8.02 8.56
CA ARG A 12 -0.22 -8.33 8.20
C ARG A 12 -0.56 -7.92 6.77
N ARG A 13 0.39 -8.05 5.86
CA ARG A 13 0.26 -7.72 4.45
C ARG A 13 0.65 -8.91 3.60
N CYS A 14 0.03 -9.00 2.44
CA CYS A 14 0.49 -9.91 1.40
C CYS A 14 1.83 -9.45 0.84
N GLN A 15 2.61 -10.38 0.35
CA GLN A 15 3.79 -10.06 -0.44
C GLN A 15 3.38 -9.18 -1.64
N SER A 16 4.11 -8.11 -1.84
CA SER A 16 3.90 -7.21 -2.97
C SER A 16 4.16 -7.92 -4.30
N PRO A 17 3.32 -7.67 -5.33
CA PRO A 17 3.54 -8.24 -6.66
C PRO A 17 4.88 -7.87 -7.26
N ILE A 18 5.37 -6.65 -6.96
CA ILE A 18 6.69 -6.18 -7.34
C ILE A 18 7.44 -5.90 -6.04
N SER A 19 8.52 -6.62 -5.81
CA SER A 19 9.30 -6.47 -4.57
C SER A 19 10.79 -6.67 -4.78
N ALA A 20 11.57 -5.94 -3.99
CA ALA A 20 13.02 -6.13 -3.86
C ALA A 20 13.42 -5.96 -2.39
N MET A 21 14.39 -6.74 -1.94
CA MET A 21 14.94 -6.64 -0.60
C MET A 21 16.45 -6.81 -0.64
N ASN A 22 17.18 -5.98 0.09
CA ASN A 22 18.63 -5.98 0.16
C ASN A 22 19.31 -5.92 -1.23
N ALA A 23 18.67 -5.24 -2.18
CA ALA A 23 19.17 -5.11 -3.54
C ALA A 23 20.02 -3.84 -3.72
N GLU A 24 20.91 -3.85 -4.69
CA GLU A 24 21.70 -2.67 -5.06
C GLU A 24 21.74 -2.51 -6.59
N ASN A 25 21.75 -1.24 -7.04
CA ASN A 25 21.76 -0.88 -8.46
C ASN A 25 20.58 -1.48 -9.24
N ILE A 26 19.36 -1.28 -8.74
CA ILE A 26 18.14 -1.76 -9.38
C ILE A 26 17.37 -0.60 -10.01
N ALA A 27 16.72 -0.88 -11.13
CA ALA A 27 15.91 0.10 -11.81
C ALA A 27 14.64 -0.52 -12.40
N ILE A 28 13.57 0.28 -12.43
CA ILE A 28 12.38 0.05 -13.25
C ILE A 28 12.26 1.26 -14.16
N THR A 29 12.44 1.08 -15.46
CA THR A 29 12.49 2.18 -16.43
C THR A 29 11.60 1.90 -17.65
N GLY A 30 11.31 2.96 -18.40
CA GLY A 30 10.51 2.89 -19.62
C GLY A 30 9.13 3.51 -19.43
N TYR A 31 8.19 3.20 -20.33
CA TYR A 31 6.85 3.84 -20.37
C TYR A 31 5.71 2.84 -20.12
N GLY A 32 6.03 1.72 -19.54
CA GLY A 32 5.05 0.68 -19.20
C GLY A 32 4.09 1.07 -18.09
N VAL A 33 2.99 0.33 -17.99
CA VAL A 33 1.96 0.50 -16.98
C VAL A 33 1.86 -0.74 -16.12
N PHE A 34 1.96 -0.59 -14.80
CA PHE A 34 1.69 -1.62 -13.81
C PHE A 34 0.31 -1.37 -13.20
N ASP A 35 -0.64 -2.26 -13.49
CA ASP A 35 -2.00 -2.19 -12.94
C ASP A 35 -2.16 -3.20 -11.81
N GLY A 36 -2.45 -2.71 -10.60
CA GLY A 36 -2.59 -3.53 -9.41
C GLY A 36 -3.91 -4.26 -9.28
N ALA A 37 -4.87 -4.04 -10.20
CA ALA A 37 -6.23 -4.59 -10.16
C ALA A 37 -6.91 -4.42 -8.77
N GLY A 38 -6.66 -3.29 -8.12
CA GLY A 38 -7.00 -3.04 -6.73
C GLY A 38 -8.50 -3.07 -6.40
N ASP A 39 -9.35 -2.91 -7.40
CA ASP A 39 -10.81 -3.03 -7.27
C ASP A 39 -11.25 -4.43 -6.80
N ARG A 40 -10.43 -5.45 -7.02
CA ARG A 40 -10.68 -6.81 -6.52
C ARG A 40 -10.38 -7.00 -5.03
N TRP A 41 -9.74 -6.01 -4.43
CA TRP A 41 -9.19 -6.09 -3.06
C TRP A 41 -9.75 -5.03 -2.13
N ARG A 42 -9.99 -3.83 -2.67
CA ARG A 42 -10.24 -2.64 -1.86
C ARG A 42 -11.65 -2.59 -1.31
N PRO A 43 -11.79 -2.29 -0.02
CA PRO A 43 -13.05 -1.80 0.51
C PRO A 43 -13.35 -0.38 -0.01
N VAL A 44 -14.62 -0.04 -0.04
CA VAL A 44 -15.09 1.30 -0.39
C VAL A 44 -15.96 1.84 0.74
N LYS A 45 -15.61 3.00 1.27
CA LYS A 45 -16.41 3.67 2.30
C LYS A 45 -17.56 4.46 1.67
N LYS A 46 -18.73 4.36 2.29
CA LYS A 46 -19.95 5.06 1.85
C LYS A 46 -19.77 6.58 1.84
N ASP A 47 -19.08 7.13 2.82
CA ASP A 47 -18.83 8.57 2.96
C ASP A 47 -17.97 9.18 1.84
N LYS A 48 -17.24 8.33 1.11
CA LYS A 48 -16.51 8.73 -0.10
C LYS A 48 -17.37 8.69 -1.37
N MET A 49 -18.68 8.43 -1.29
CA MET A 49 -19.54 8.27 -2.45
C MET A 49 -20.83 9.09 -2.32
N THR A 50 -21.36 9.50 -3.46
CA THR A 50 -22.74 9.98 -3.51
C THR A 50 -23.71 8.81 -3.33
N ASP A 51 -24.95 9.08 -2.89
CA ASP A 51 -25.96 8.02 -2.70
C ASP A 51 -26.20 7.21 -3.97
N ARG A 52 -26.13 7.85 -5.15
CA ARG A 52 -26.27 7.16 -6.43
C ARG A 52 -25.11 6.21 -6.71
N GLN A 53 -23.88 6.67 -6.47
CA GLN A 53 -22.69 5.83 -6.65
C GLN A 53 -22.70 4.66 -5.69
N TRP A 54 -23.04 4.91 -4.41
CA TRP A 54 -23.16 3.86 -3.40
C TRP A 54 -24.19 2.80 -3.79
N LYS A 55 -25.38 3.22 -4.19
CA LYS A 55 -26.44 2.32 -4.64
C LYS A 55 -26.01 1.47 -5.84
N ASN A 56 -25.33 2.07 -6.81
CA ASN A 56 -24.81 1.35 -7.96
C ASN A 56 -23.73 0.33 -7.56
N LEU A 57 -22.82 0.71 -6.66
CA LEU A 57 -21.78 -0.19 -6.15
C LEU A 57 -22.37 -1.40 -5.43
N VAL A 58 -23.32 -1.18 -4.51
CA VAL A 58 -23.99 -2.28 -3.79
C VAL A 58 -24.75 -3.19 -4.75
N ASN A 59 -25.42 -2.62 -5.75
CA ASN A 59 -26.15 -3.41 -6.76
C ASN A 59 -25.23 -4.19 -7.71
N SER A 60 -23.95 -3.84 -7.81
CA SER A 60 -22.99 -4.59 -8.65
C SER A 60 -22.53 -5.91 -8.02
N GLY A 61 -22.91 -6.17 -6.79
CA GLY A 61 -22.50 -7.34 -6.01
C GLY A 61 -21.61 -6.96 -4.83
N GLY A 62 -20.85 -7.94 -4.31
CA GLY A 62 -20.03 -7.75 -3.12
C GLY A 62 -20.84 -7.80 -1.83
N ASN A 63 -20.23 -7.36 -0.72
CA ASN A 63 -20.80 -7.43 0.63
C ASN A 63 -20.67 -6.08 1.32
N VAL A 64 -21.63 -5.72 2.13
CA VAL A 64 -21.60 -4.52 2.95
C VAL A 64 -21.45 -4.94 4.41
N ASP A 65 -20.65 -4.19 5.18
CA ASP A 65 -20.50 -4.43 6.62
C ASP A 65 -21.83 -4.29 7.38
N GLU A 66 -21.87 -4.80 8.61
CA GLU A 66 -23.06 -4.79 9.47
C GLU A 66 -23.60 -3.36 9.73
N ASN A 67 -22.72 -2.35 9.67
CA ASN A 67 -23.10 -0.96 9.90
C ASN A 67 -23.59 -0.26 8.62
N GLY A 68 -23.57 -0.91 7.47
CA GLY A 68 -23.97 -0.33 6.18
C GLY A 68 -23.04 0.77 5.67
N LYS A 69 -21.79 0.82 6.13
CA LYS A 69 -20.85 1.91 5.87
C LYS A 69 -19.68 1.58 4.95
N VAL A 70 -19.33 0.31 4.85
CA VAL A 70 -18.20 -0.13 4.02
C VAL A 70 -18.62 -1.28 3.13
N TRP A 71 -18.36 -1.16 1.85
CA TRP A 71 -18.55 -2.21 0.86
C TRP A 71 -17.23 -2.96 0.63
N TYR A 72 -17.31 -4.27 0.45
CA TYR A 72 -16.19 -5.15 0.16
C TYR A 72 -16.45 -5.93 -1.14
N PRO A 73 -15.42 -6.18 -1.97
CA PRO A 73 -15.61 -6.84 -3.26
C PRO A 73 -16.06 -8.30 -3.15
N ASN A 74 -15.84 -8.94 -2.01
CA ASN A 74 -16.22 -10.33 -1.74
C ASN A 74 -16.26 -10.61 -0.24
N GLU A 75 -16.82 -11.78 0.12
CA GLU A 75 -16.98 -12.20 1.52
C GLU A 75 -15.63 -12.40 2.24
N GLY A 76 -14.61 -12.92 1.55
CA GLY A 76 -13.27 -13.11 2.13
C GLY A 76 -12.63 -11.80 2.54
N ALA A 77 -12.75 -10.74 1.72
CA ALA A 77 -12.26 -9.41 2.05
C ALA A 77 -12.99 -8.81 3.27
N LEU A 78 -14.30 -9.04 3.38
CA LEU A 78 -15.09 -8.65 4.56
C LEU A 78 -14.60 -9.39 5.81
N LYS A 79 -14.51 -10.72 5.78
CA LYS A 79 -14.02 -11.52 6.90
C LYS A 79 -12.62 -11.11 7.34
N ALA A 80 -11.68 -10.95 6.39
CA ALA A 80 -10.32 -10.50 6.67
C ALA A 80 -10.31 -9.11 7.33
N SER A 81 -11.17 -8.19 6.89
CA SER A 81 -11.30 -6.87 7.51
C SER A 81 -11.80 -6.94 8.95
N VAL A 82 -12.79 -7.76 9.22
CA VAL A 82 -13.34 -7.95 10.58
C VAL A 82 -12.27 -8.51 11.52
N LEU A 83 -11.59 -9.57 11.11
CA LEU A 83 -10.50 -10.18 11.90
C LEU A 83 -9.36 -9.18 12.15
N MET A 84 -9.02 -8.35 11.19
CA MET A 84 -7.97 -7.33 11.32
C MET A 84 -8.39 -6.13 12.17
N SER A 85 -9.66 -5.72 12.15
CA SER A 85 -10.15 -4.55 12.88
C SER A 85 -10.32 -4.79 14.37
N GLY A 86 -10.64 -6.02 14.76
CA GLY A 86 -10.79 -6.41 16.17
C GLY A 86 -9.50 -6.37 16.98
N GLN A 87 -8.40 -6.02 16.34
CA GLN A 87 -7.09 -6.29 16.91
C GLN A 87 -6.28 -5.06 17.30
N GLY A 88 -6.73 -3.85 17.13
CA GLY A 88 -5.98 -2.67 17.56
C GLY A 88 -4.45 -2.87 17.53
N ASN A 89 -3.70 -2.20 18.39
CA ASN A 89 -2.27 -2.44 18.59
C ASN A 89 -1.95 -3.66 19.49
N GLN A 90 -2.97 -4.40 19.93
CA GLN A 90 -2.79 -5.66 20.65
C GLN A 90 -3.00 -6.79 19.64
N GLN A 91 -1.97 -7.58 19.42
CA GLN A 91 -2.05 -8.82 18.67
C GLN A 91 -2.98 -9.77 19.41
N ALA A 92 -4.26 -9.80 19.05
CA ALA A 92 -5.05 -10.97 19.37
C ALA A 92 -4.42 -12.15 18.64
N GLU A 93 -4.35 -13.28 19.27
CA GLU A 93 -3.78 -14.50 18.72
C GLU A 93 -4.65 -14.97 17.55
N ILE A 94 -4.28 -14.56 16.32
CA ILE A 94 -4.87 -15.15 15.12
C ILE A 94 -4.26 -16.53 14.98
N THR A 95 -5.08 -17.54 14.88
CA THR A 95 -4.63 -18.91 14.68
C THR A 95 -3.99 -19.09 13.30
N SER A 96 -3.20 -20.13 13.14
CA SER A 96 -2.58 -20.46 11.84
C SER A 96 -3.63 -20.72 10.77
N GLU A 97 -4.76 -21.32 11.13
CA GLU A 97 -5.87 -21.60 10.24
C GLU A 97 -6.53 -20.30 9.76
N GLU A 98 -6.78 -19.36 10.66
CA GLU A 98 -7.34 -18.05 10.33
C GLU A 98 -6.38 -17.25 9.40
N TRP A 99 -5.07 -17.34 9.65
CA TRP A 99 -4.07 -16.72 8.76
C TRP A 99 -4.11 -17.33 7.35
N GLU A 100 -4.19 -18.64 7.25
CA GLU A 100 -4.28 -19.31 5.95
C GLU A 100 -5.56 -18.93 5.19
N GLU A 101 -6.66 -18.79 5.88
CA GLU A 101 -7.93 -18.34 5.28
C GLU A 101 -7.86 -16.88 4.82
N MET A 102 -7.27 -15.99 5.63
CA MET A 102 -7.23 -14.54 5.37
C MET A 102 -6.21 -14.11 4.32
N LYS A 103 -5.05 -14.80 4.25
CA LYS A 103 -3.88 -14.30 3.51
C LYS A 103 -4.17 -13.92 2.05
N SER A 104 -5.10 -14.62 1.42
CA SER A 104 -5.52 -14.35 0.04
C SER A 104 -6.33 -13.08 -0.11
N TRP A 105 -6.81 -12.51 0.99
CA TRP A 105 -7.68 -11.33 1.02
C TRP A 105 -7.02 -10.11 1.62
N LEU A 106 -5.82 -10.24 2.15
CA LEU A 106 -5.04 -9.12 2.64
C LEU A 106 -4.51 -8.30 1.45
N ARG A 107 -4.74 -7.00 1.49
CA ARG A 107 -4.37 -6.10 0.40
C ARG A 107 -2.85 -5.92 0.31
N PRO A 108 -2.20 -6.28 -0.79
CA PRO A 108 -0.77 -6.00 -0.97
C PRO A 108 -0.53 -4.52 -1.28
N VAL A 109 0.65 -4.04 -0.94
CA VAL A 109 1.27 -2.85 -1.55
C VAL A 109 1.70 -3.25 -2.96
N LEU A 110 1.53 -2.39 -3.96
CA LEU A 110 1.84 -2.75 -5.36
C LEU A 110 3.34 -2.94 -5.58
N LEU A 111 4.15 -1.98 -5.12
CA LEU A 111 5.61 -2.05 -5.18
C LEU A 111 6.21 -1.87 -3.78
N SER A 112 6.99 -2.84 -3.32
CA SER A 112 7.73 -2.76 -2.05
C SER A 112 9.23 -2.96 -2.28
N ILE A 113 10.03 -1.97 -1.87
CA ILE A 113 11.48 -2.03 -1.95
C ILE A 113 12.05 -1.81 -0.55
N VAL A 114 12.74 -2.82 -0.01
CA VAL A 114 13.18 -2.82 1.39
C VAL A 114 14.69 -2.90 1.48
N LYS A 115 15.31 -2.08 2.33
CA LYS A 115 16.75 -2.11 2.63
C LYS A 115 17.64 -2.17 1.38
N SER A 116 17.26 -1.40 0.35
CA SER A 116 17.93 -1.42 -0.96
C SER A 116 18.64 -0.09 -1.23
N LYS A 117 19.65 -0.13 -2.11
CA LYS A 117 20.48 1.04 -2.43
C LYS A 117 20.54 1.30 -3.93
N LYS A 118 20.66 2.58 -4.29
CA LYS A 118 20.76 3.03 -5.69
C LYS A 118 19.59 2.50 -6.52
N VAL A 119 18.40 2.95 -6.15
CA VAL A 119 17.13 2.56 -6.75
C VAL A 119 16.65 3.66 -7.69
N LEU A 120 16.33 3.32 -8.94
CA LEU A 120 15.75 4.22 -9.92
C LEU A 120 14.38 3.73 -10.38
N LEU A 121 13.38 4.60 -10.29
CA LEU A 121 12.11 4.45 -10.98
C LEU A 121 11.98 5.59 -11.99
N GLU A 122 11.81 5.28 -13.28
CA GLU A 122 11.80 6.30 -14.33
C GLU A 122 10.83 6.03 -15.45
N GLY A 123 9.97 7.01 -15.77
CA GLY A 123 9.05 7.02 -16.90
C GLY A 123 7.82 6.14 -16.76
N VAL A 124 7.80 5.23 -15.79
CA VAL A 124 6.77 4.21 -15.62
C VAL A 124 5.51 4.73 -14.93
N THR A 125 4.40 4.09 -15.21
CA THR A 125 3.11 4.39 -14.59
C THR A 125 2.67 3.22 -13.70
N PHE A 126 2.26 3.54 -12.48
CA PHE A 126 1.60 2.61 -11.57
C PHE A 126 0.16 3.04 -11.37
N LYS A 127 -0.77 2.11 -11.31
CA LYS A 127 -2.16 2.46 -11.10
C LYS A 127 -2.93 1.38 -10.36
N ASN A 128 -4.06 1.81 -9.80
CA ASN A 128 -5.06 0.91 -9.25
C ASN A 128 -4.49 -0.07 -8.22
N SER A 129 -3.68 0.44 -7.27
CA SER A 129 -3.10 -0.39 -6.22
C SER A 129 -4.16 -0.93 -5.25
N PRO A 130 -4.02 -2.15 -4.75
CA PRO A 130 -4.91 -2.67 -3.70
C PRO A 130 -4.83 -1.91 -2.37
N SER A 131 -3.66 -1.38 -2.03
CA SER A 131 -3.36 -0.56 -0.85
C SER A 131 -2.39 0.54 -1.26
N TRP A 132 -1.41 0.94 -0.43
CA TRP A 132 -0.34 1.85 -0.85
C TRP A 132 0.27 1.42 -2.18
N CYS A 133 0.65 2.38 -3.01
CA CYS A 133 1.15 2.04 -4.33
C CYS A 133 2.67 1.77 -4.31
N LEU A 134 3.45 2.78 -3.97
CA LEU A 134 4.91 2.68 -3.93
C LEU A 134 5.39 2.80 -2.48
N HIS A 135 6.06 1.78 -1.97
CA HIS A 135 6.56 1.75 -0.59
C HIS A 135 8.04 1.37 -0.53
N PRO A 136 8.95 2.32 -0.73
CA PRO A 136 10.34 2.16 -0.34
C PRO A 136 10.50 2.29 1.18
N LEU A 137 11.21 1.33 1.78
CA LEU A 137 11.45 1.23 3.22
C LEU A 137 12.93 1.04 3.51
N SER A 138 13.52 1.89 4.34
CA SER A 138 14.95 1.84 4.71
C SER A 138 15.88 1.79 3.48
N CYS A 139 15.54 2.54 2.44
CA CYS A 139 16.34 2.61 1.21
C CYS A 139 17.31 3.80 1.23
N GLU A 140 18.39 3.69 0.47
CA GLU A 140 19.40 4.74 0.33
C GLU A 140 19.66 5.05 -1.16
N SER A 141 19.69 6.34 -1.50
CA SER A 141 19.86 6.81 -2.89
C SER A 141 18.71 6.33 -3.79
N LEU A 142 17.52 6.83 -3.52
CA LEU A 142 16.30 6.56 -4.27
C LEU A 142 15.98 7.71 -5.19
N ILE A 143 15.77 7.43 -6.47
CA ILE A 143 15.38 8.42 -7.48
C ILE A 143 14.06 7.98 -8.11
N LEU A 144 13.07 8.88 -8.08
CA LEU A 144 11.86 8.81 -8.88
C LEU A 144 11.87 9.97 -9.87
N ASN A 145 11.87 9.68 -11.17
CA ASN A 145 11.85 10.68 -12.22
C ASN A 145 10.78 10.33 -13.26
N ASP A 146 9.90 11.28 -13.59
CA ASP A 146 8.78 11.08 -14.53
C ASP A 146 7.91 9.84 -14.19
N VAL A 147 7.74 9.54 -12.90
CA VAL A 147 6.87 8.45 -12.43
C VAL A 147 5.45 8.96 -12.26
N LYS A 148 4.48 8.18 -12.72
CA LYS A 148 3.05 8.51 -12.57
C LYS A 148 2.35 7.47 -11.73
N VAL A 149 1.51 7.93 -10.80
CA VAL A 149 0.64 7.05 -10.01
C VAL A 149 -0.80 7.54 -10.12
N PHE A 150 -1.70 6.58 -10.39
CA PHE A 150 -3.14 6.84 -10.45
C PHE A 150 -3.89 5.83 -9.58
N ASN A 151 -4.41 6.28 -8.45
CA ASN A 151 -5.34 5.51 -7.64
C ASN A 151 -6.70 6.19 -7.62
N PRO A 152 -7.81 5.44 -7.66
CA PRO A 152 -9.14 6.05 -7.61
C PRO A 152 -9.33 6.90 -6.35
N TRP A 153 -10.02 8.02 -6.49
CA TRP A 153 -10.30 8.96 -5.39
C TRP A 153 -10.97 8.31 -4.17
N TYR A 154 -11.69 7.22 -4.36
CA TYR A 154 -12.34 6.46 -3.28
C TYR A 154 -11.47 5.35 -2.68
N SER A 155 -10.26 5.13 -3.18
CA SER A 155 -9.40 4.06 -2.70
C SER A 155 -8.94 4.34 -1.27
N GLN A 156 -9.37 3.47 -0.35
CA GLN A 156 -8.93 3.54 1.04
C GLN A 156 -7.49 3.06 1.16
N ASN A 157 -6.64 3.86 1.83
CA ASN A 157 -5.20 3.67 1.88
C ASN A 157 -4.60 3.55 0.47
N GLY A 158 -5.11 4.35 -0.45
CA GLY A 158 -4.65 4.41 -1.83
C GLY A 158 -3.56 5.45 -2.03
N ASP A 159 -2.64 5.55 -1.06
CA ASP A 159 -1.49 6.44 -1.07
C ASP A 159 -0.63 6.15 -2.30
N ALA A 160 -0.11 7.21 -2.95
CA ALA A 160 0.70 7.02 -4.13
C ALA A 160 2.15 6.63 -3.78
N LEU A 161 2.76 7.32 -2.83
CA LEU A 161 4.15 7.10 -2.46
C LEU A 161 4.36 7.27 -0.95
N ASP A 162 4.78 6.21 -0.30
CA ASP A 162 5.15 6.18 1.12
C ASP A 162 6.65 5.96 1.26
N VAL A 163 7.40 7.04 1.38
CA VAL A 163 8.84 7.00 1.63
C VAL A 163 9.06 6.80 3.12
N GLU A 164 9.48 5.62 3.53
CA GLU A 164 9.63 5.27 4.94
C GLU A 164 11.09 5.02 5.30
N SER A 165 11.63 5.80 6.25
CA SER A 165 12.99 5.64 6.77
C SER A 165 14.07 5.64 5.67
N CYS A 166 13.87 6.37 4.58
CA CYS A 166 14.80 6.42 3.45
C CYS A 166 15.75 7.62 3.54
N LYS A 167 16.91 7.50 2.90
CA LYS A 167 17.93 8.53 2.85
C LYS A 167 18.35 8.87 1.40
N ASN A 168 18.67 10.15 1.15
CA ASN A 168 19.07 10.63 -0.17
C ASN A 168 18.01 10.31 -1.23
N VAL A 169 16.82 10.87 -1.07
CA VAL A 169 15.66 10.65 -1.95
C VAL A 169 15.47 11.85 -2.87
N LEU A 170 15.36 11.61 -4.16
CA LEU A 170 15.00 12.62 -5.16
C LEU A 170 13.70 12.22 -5.85
N ILE A 171 12.70 13.09 -5.80
CA ILE A 171 11.43 12.95 -6.51
C ILE A 171 11.29 14.16 -7.44
N ALA A 172 11.32 13.93 -8.75
CA ALA A 172 11.26 14.99 -9.74
C ALA A 172 10.35 14.60 -10.92
N ASN A 173 9.65 15.57 -11.49
CA ASN A 173 8.80 15.42 -12.68
C ASN A 173 7.70 14.35 -12.52
N CYS A 174 7.32 13.99 -11.29
CA CYS A 174 6.36 12.94 -11.00
C CYS A 174 4.93 13.51 -10.95
N PHE A 175 3.96 12.63 -11.20
CA PHE A 175 2.54 12.96 -11.09
C PHE A 175 1.84 11.91 -10.21
N PHE A 176 1.21 12.38 -9.12
CA PHE A 176 0.51 11.51 -8.16
C PHE A 176 -0.94 11.95 -8.00
N ASP A 177 -1.85 11.10 -8.47
CA ASP A 177 -3.30 11.21 -8.25
C ASP A 177 -3.74 10.05 -7.38
N ALA A 178 -4.02 10.34 -6.12
CA ALA A 178 -4.21 9.33 -5.07
C ALA A 178 -5.59 9.45 -4.41
N GLY A 179 -6.08 8.34 -3.90
CA GLY A 179 -7.31 8.30 -3.12
C GLY A 179 -7.11 8.56 -1.61
N ASP A 180 -5.85 8.64 -1.21
CA ASP A 180 -5.37 9.00 0.13
C ASP A 180 -4.16 9.95 -0.06
N ASP A 181 -3.08 9.82 0.67
CA ASP A 181 -1.94 10.72 0.56
C ASP A 181 -1.18 10.56 -0.77
N ALA A 182 -0.79 11.68 -1.39
CA ALA A 182 0.01 11.66 -2.61
C ALA A 182 1.47 11.29 -2.32
N ILE A 183 2.07 11.93 -1.31
CA ILE A 183 3.43 11.64 -0.82
C ILE A 183 3.42 11.66 0.70
N CYS A 184 3.89 10.58 1.31
CA CYS A 184 4.16 10.48 2.74
C CYS A 184 5.64 10.32 3.01
N LEU A 185 6.19 11.10 3.92
CA LEU A 185 7.50 10.88 4.51
C LEU A 185 7.31 10.31 5.92
N LYS A 186 7.70 9.06 6.13
CA LYS A 186 7.47 8.32 7.38
C LYS A 186 8.79 7.88 8.01
N SER A 187 8.89 7.96 9.33
CA SER A 187 10.03 7.43 10.10
C SER A 187 9.65 6.18 10.88
N GLY A 188 8.77 5.38 10.29
CA GLY A 188 8.21 4.19 10.89
C GLY A 188 6.88 4.43 11.60
N LYS A 189 6.29 3.35 12.10
CA LYS A 189 5.02 3.38 12.80
C LYS A 189 5.15 2.71 14.16
N ASP A 190 4.52 3.32 15.17
CA ASP A 190 4.38 2.78 16.51
C ASP A 190 5.71 2.29 17.15
N GLU A 191 5.71 1.12 17.73
CA GLU A 191 6.87 0.52 18.38
C GLU A 191 7.97 0.13 17.39
N ASP A 192 7.60 -0.39 16.22
CA ASP A 192 8.56 -0.76 15.18
C ASP A 192 9.37 0.46 14.71
N GLY A 193 8.70 1.60 14.48
CA GLY A 193 9.37 2.84 14.11
C GLY A 193 10.32 3.33 15.19
N ARG A 194 9.87 3.29 16.46
CA ARG A 194 10.73 3.67 17.60
C ARG A 194 11.93 2.75 17.76
N ARG A 195 11.71 1.45 17.62
CA ARG A 195 12.78 0.43 17.71
C ARG A 195 13.80 0.56 16.59
N ARG A 196 13.34 0.83 15.36
CA ARG A 196 14.18 1.03 14.19
C ARG A 196 15.03 2.30 14.31
N GLY A 197 14.43 3.39 14.77
CA GLY A 197 15.12 4.67 14.95
C GLY A 197 15.68 5.28 13.67
N GLU A 198 15.12 4.94 12.52
CA GLU A 198 15.57 5.40 11.20
C GLU A 198 14.68 6.53 10.68
N PRO A 199 15.13 7.79 10.65
CA PRO A 199 14.36 8.88 10.08
C PRO A 199 14.41 8.88 8.54
N CYS A 200 13.50 9.63 7.90
CA CYS A 200 13.68 10.08 6.54
C CYS A 200 14.66 11.24 6.52
N GLU A 201 15.72 11.13 5.73
CA GLU A 201 16.79 12.15 5.68
C GLU A 201 17.12 12.53 4.23
N LEU A 202 17.54 13.81 4.04
CA LEU A 202 18.03 14.32 2.77
C LEU A 202 17.08 14.02 1.60
N SER A 203 15.78 14.28 1.79
CA SER A 203 14.76 14.09 0.75
C SER A 203 14.51 15.41 0.05
N LEU A 204 14.64 15.42 -1.29
CA LEU A 204 14.33 16.56 -2.15
C LEU A 204 13.13 16.20 -3.03
N ILE A 205 12.07 17.01 -2.93
CA ILE A 205 10.87 16.88 -3.74
C ILE A 205 10.78 18.15 -4.59
N HIS A 206 10.87 17.96 -5.91
CA HIS A 206 10.70 19.04 -6.87
C HIS A 206 9.28 18.96 -7.45
N ILE A 207 8.47 19.95 -7.14
CA ILE A 207 7.07 20.07 -7.55
C ILE A 207 6.97 21.12 -8.67
#